data_cdffd4a8acc697b892ee122179c96ffb
#
_entry.id   cdffd4a8acc697b892ee122179c96ffb
#
_cell.length_a   1.000
_cell.length_b   1.000
_cell.length_c   1.000
_cell.angle_alpha   90.00
_cell.angle_beta   90.00
_cell.angle_gamma   90.00
#
_symmetry.space_group_name_H-M   'P 1'
#
loop_
_entity.id
_entity.type
_entity.pdbx_description
1 polymer ?
#
loop_
_entity_poly.entity_id
_entity_poly.type
_entity_poly.pdbx_seq_one_letter_code
_entity_poly.pdbx_strand_id
1 'polypeptide(L)'
;MKQQIMPISEIQKKFRAFKLSGIVENLEIRIKQATDENLSYTEFLGMLLEDEVNRRSDNKRGRLYKGAKLPFEKGIEDFDFTFQPSINKQEIIELSTCRFLEEKTNLLLIGQPGTGKTHLSIALALEVLGRGKTVLFTTVWDMISTLQQSRADYSYQKKMQTYSKPDLLILDELGYQSMAEQQSKISLKLSPEDTRKDQLLLPVTGQSTNGTVSLLIKL
;
A
#
# COMPACT_ATOMS: atom_id res chain seq x y z
N MET A 1 -19.23 -21.00 48.63
CA MET A 1 -17.89 -20.63 48.17
C MET A 1 -17.95 -19.20 47.65
N LYS A 2 -17.25 -18.23 48.28
CA LYS A 2 -17.12 -16.87 47.71
C LYS A 2 -16.27 -16.98 46.44
N GLN A 3 -16.86 -16.73 45.29
CA GLN A 3 -16.09 -16.59 44.06
C GLN A 3 -15.08 -15.45 44.23
N GLN A 4 -13.80 -15.77 44.16
CA GLN A 4 -12.74 -14.79 44.27
C GLN A 4 -12.81 -13.90 43.03
N ILE A 5 -13.21 -12.64 43.17
CA ILE A 5 -13.32 -11.69 42.07
C ILE A 5 -11.90 -11.43 41.57
N MET A 6 -11.63 -11.74 40.30
CA MET A 6 -10.36 -11.54 39.67
C MET A 6 -10.06 -10.02 39.53
N PRO A 7 -8.95 -9.52 40.03
CA PRO A 7 -8.61 -8.10 39.91
C PRO A 7 -8.39 -7.70 38.44
N ILE A 8 -8.70 -6.44 38.11
CA ILE A 8 -8.58 -5.90 36.74
C ILE A 8 -7.17 -6.12 36.15
N SER A 9 -6.14 -5.94 36.96
CA SER A 9 -4.74 -6.15 36.55
C SER A 9 -4.46 -7.59 36.09
N GLU A 10 -5.12 -8.57 36.68
CA GLU A 10 -5.00 -9.98 36.26
C GLU A 10 -5.79 -10.25 34.98
N ILE A 11 -6.96 -9.64 34.83
CA ILE A 11 -7.75 -9.68 33.59
C ILE A 11 -6.94 -9.07 32.44
N GLN A 12 -6.33 -7.91 32.65
CA GLN A 12 -5.44 -7.27 31.66
C GLN A 12 -4.26 -8.16 31.28
N LYS A 13 -3.62 -8.87 32.24
CA LYS A 13 -2.55 -9.82 31.94
C LYS A 13 -3.02 -10.96 31.02
N LYS A 14 -4.22 -11.50 31.27
CA LYS A 14 -4.82 -12.55 30.42
C LYS A 14 -5.13 -12.02 29.02
N PHE A 15 -5.71 -10.84 28.88
CA PHE A 15 -5.95 -10.23 27.58
C PHE A 15 -4.64 -9.98 26.80
N ARG A 16 -3.57 -9.55 27.47
CA ARG A 16 -2.24 -9.43 26.83
C ARG A 16 -1.71 -10.78 26.35
N ALA A 17 -1.87 -11.85 27.13
CA ALA A 17 -1.47 -13.21 26.73
C ALA A 17 -2.23 -13.67 25.47
N PHE A 18 -3.50 -13.31 25.33
CA PHE A 18 -4.31 -13.58 24.13
C PHE A 18 -4.11 -12.55 23.00
N LYS A 19 -3.18 -11.58 23.17
CA LYS A 19 -2.89 -10.51 22.18
C LYS A 19 -4.12 -9.64 21.87
N LEU A 20 -4.94 -9.36 22.86
CA LEU A 20 -6.13 -8.51 22.77
C LEU A 20 -5.77 -7.09 23.26
N SER A 21 -4.88 -6.42 22.54
CA SER A 21 -4.30 -5.14 22.94
C SER A 21 -5.32 -4.00 22.93
N GLY A 22 -6.28 -4.00 21.99
CA GLY A 22 -7.33 -2.99 21.93
C GLY A 22 -8.23 -3.02 23.17
N ILE A 23 -8.58 -4.22 23.64
CA ILE A 23 -9.32 -4.39 24.90
C ILE A 23 -8.49 -3.89 26.07
N VAL A 24 -7.22 -4.28 26.15
CA VAL A 24 -6.35 -3.90 27.28
C VAL A 24 -6.22 -2.38 27.42
N GLU A 25 -6.06 -1.67 26.31
CA GLU A 25 -5.88 -0.22 26.28
C GLU A 25 -7.11 0.53 26.79
N ASN A 26 -8.32 0.02 26.50
CA ASN A 26 -9.57 0.72 26.79
C ASN A 26 -10.35 0.13 27.97
N LEU A 27 -9.92 -1.00 28.55
CA LEU A 27 -10.70 -1.77 29.52
C LEU A 27 -11.23 -0.92 30.68
N GLU A 28 -10.37 -0.11 31.31
CA GLU A 28 -10.76 0.69 32.48
C GLU A 28 -11.76 1.79 32.12
N ILE A 29 -11.55 2.43 30.94
CA ILE A 29 -12.47 3.46 30.41
C ILE A 29 -13.83 2.84 30.12
N ARG A 30 -13.86 1.65 29.50
CA ARG A 30 -15.10 0.95 29.15
C ARG A 30 -15.84 0.43 30.38
N ILE A 31 -15.14 -0.03 31.42
CA ILE A 31 -15.76 -0.41 32.69
C ILE A 31 -16.45 0.80 33.32
N LYS A 32 -15.77 1.96 33.37
CA LYS A 32 -16.36 3.18 33.91
C LYS A 32 -17.58 3.60 33.08
N GLN A 33 -17.47 3.64 31.77
CA GLN A 33 -18.59 3.97 30.87
C GLN A 33 -19.77 3.03 31.07
N ALA A 34 -19.55 1.73 31.14
CA ALA A 34 -20.60 0.75 31.36
C ALA A 34 -21.34 0.95 32.71
N THR A 35 -20.61 1.38 33.75
CA THR A 35 -21.16 1.68 35.06
C THR A 35 -21.98 2.97 35.02
N ASP A 36 -21.46 4.03 34.42
CA ASP A 36 -22.08 5.36 34.39
C ASP A 36 -23.38 5.34 33.52
N GLU A 37 -23.37 4.58 32.42
CA GLU A 37 -24.48 4.47 31.46
C GLU A 37 -25.43 3.29 31.74
N ASN A 38 -25.19 2.50 32.80
CA ASN A 38 -25.95 1.28 33.13
C ASN A 38 -26.07 0.31 31.93
N LEU A 39 -24.99 0.07 31.22
CA LEU A 39 -24.97 -0.80 30.04
C LEU A 39 -25.22 -2.28 30.44
N SER A 40 -25.91 -3.01 29.58
CA SER A 40 -26.01 -4.46 29.71
C SER A 40 -24.63 -5.13 29.49
N TYR A 41 -24.50 -6.35 30.02
CA TYR A 41 -23.27 -7.14 29.83
C TYR A 41 -22.97 -7.38 28.33
N THR A 42 -24.01 -7.52 27.52
CA THR A 42 -23.87 -7.74 26.07
C THR A 42 -23.31 -6.49 25.37
N GLU A 43 -23.82 -5.30 25.73
CA GLU A 43 -23.34 -4.03 25.21
C GLU A 43 -21.88 -3.79 25.61
N PHE A 44 -21.56 -4.01 26.88
CA PHE A 44 -20.17 -3.89 27.35
C PHE A 44 -19.20 -4.83 26.61
N LEU A 45 -19.57 -6.10 26.42
CA LEU A 45 -18.74 -7.03 25.66
C LEU A 45 -18.62 -6.61 24.19
N GLY A 46 -19.71 -6.10 23.59
CA GLY A 46 -19.70 -5.58 22.24
C GLY A 46 -18.69 -4.44 22.07
N MET A 47 -18.68 -3.47 22.99
CA MET A 47 -17.72 -2.36 22.97
C MET A 47 -16.28 -2.83 23.08
N LEU A 48 -15.98 -3.80 23.94
CA LEU A 48 -14.63 -4.34 24.08
C LEU A 48 -14.16 -5.05 22.81
N LEU A 49 -15.06 -5.81 22.17
CA LEU A 49 -14.75 -6.48 20.90
C LEU A 49 -14.51 -5.47 19.77
N GLU A 50 -15.32 -4.39 19.74
CA GLU A 50 -15.15 -3.33 18.73
C GLU A 50 -13.81 -2.60 18.91
N ASP A 51 -13.39 -2.30 20.13
CA ASP A 51 -12.07 -1.74 20.43
C ASP A 51 -10.93 -2.63 19.88
N GLU A 52 -11.05 -3.95 20.03
CA GLU A 52 -10.04 -4.88 19.51
C GLU A 52 -10.07 -4.96 17.98
N VAL A 53 -11.25 -4.97 17.36
CA VAL A 53 -11.39 -4.95 15.90
C VAL A 53 -10.78 -3.69 15.30
N ASN A 54 -11.10 -2.53 15.88
CA ASN A 54 -10.56 -1.23 15.45
C ASN A 54 -9.03 -1.22 15.58
N ARG A 55 -8.50 -1.65 16.72
CA ARG A 55 -7.06 -1.74 16.96
C ARG A 55 -6.34 -2.64 15.95
N ARG A 56 -6.93 -3.79 15.63
CA ARG A 56 -6.38 -4.69 14.60
C ARG A 56 -6.42 -4.08 13.22
N SER A 57 -7.50 -3.39 12.87
CA SER A 57 -7.65 -2.67 11.62
C SER A 57 -6.57 -1.60 11.47
N ASP A 58 -6.39 -0.76 12.49
CA ASP A 58 -5.37 0.29 12.51
C ASP A 58 -3.96 -0.26 12.42
N ASN A 59 -3.66 -1.33 13.16
CA ASN A 59 -2.37 -2.00 13.08
C ASN A 59 -2.11 -2.62 11.69
N LYS A 60 -3.16 -3.18 11.05
CA LYS A 60 -3.06 -3.69 9.68
C LYS A 60 -2.78 -2.54 8.71
N ARG A 61 -3.55 -1.45 8.82
CA ARG A 61 -3.38 -0.25 8.01
C ARG A 61 -1.97 0.32 8.15
N GLY A 62 -1.50 0.55 9.37
CA GLY A 62 -0.14 1.05 9.63
C GLY A 62 0.94 0.17 9.03
N ARG A 63 0.79 -1.17 9.07
CA ARG A 63 1.75 -2.10 8.43
C ARG A 63 1.72 -2.00 6.91
N LEU A 64 0.54 -1.83 6.31
CA LEU A 64 0.40 -1.67 4.85
C LEU A 64 1.09 -0.38 4.38
N TYR A 65 0.82 0.74 5.04
CA TYR A 65 1.44 2.04 4.71
C TYR A 65 2.96 1.98 4.88
N LYS A 66 3.45 1.48 6.01
CA LYS A 66 4.89 1.32 6.24
C LYS A 66 5.55 0.38 5.23
N GLY A 67 4.86 -0.69 4.85
CA GLY A 67 5.34 -1.67 3.87
C GLY A 67 5.43 -1.14 2.45
N ALA A 68 4.60 -0.16 2.11
CA ALA A 68 4.53 0.45 0.77
C ALA A 68 5.77 1.28 0.42
N LYS A 69 6.50 1.79 1.41
CA LYS A 69 7.72 2.61 1.22
C LYS A 69 7.49 3.83 0.35
N LEU A 70 6.33 4.45 0.47
CA LEU A 70 6.04 5.68 -0.26
C LEU A 70 6.97 6.81 0.20
N PRO A 71 7.55 7.62 -0.72
CA PRO A 71 8.45 8.72 -0.36
C PRO A 71 7.73 9.89 0.33
N PHE A 72 6.43 10.02 0.10
CA PHE A 72 5.52 10.98 0.74
C PHE A 72 4.09 10.46 0.70
N GLU A 73 3.18 11.13 1.43
CA GLU A 73 1.76 10.81 1.45
C GLU A 73 0.97 12.04 0.98
N LYS A 74 0.67 12.10 -0.32
CA LYS A 74 -0.20 13.12 -0.93
C LYS A 74 -1.25 12.43 -1.77
N GLY A 75 -2.51 12.72 -1.48
CA GLY A 75 -3.67 12.16 -2.16
C GLY A 75 -3.96 12.81 -3.52
N ILE A 76 -5.04 12.38 -4.15
CA ILE A 76 -5.53 12.99 -5.40
C ILE A 76 -6.02 14.40 -5.16
N GLU A 77 -6.56 14.69 -3.99
CA GLU A 77 -7.03 15.98 -3.53
C GLU A 77 -5.91 17.03 -3.44
N ASP A 78 -4.68 16.58 -3.22
CA ASP A 78 -3.49 17.45 -3.15
C ASP A 78 -2.91 17.75 -4.54
N PHE A 79 -3.48 17.16 -5.61
CA PHE A 79 -2.97 17.34 -6.96
C PHE A 79 -3.60 18.56 -7.63
N ASP A 80 -2.76 19.50 -8.07
CA ASP A 80 -3.23 20.69 -8.79
C ASP A 80 -3.44 20.39 -10.28
N PHE A 81 -4.66 20.06 -10.65
CA PHE A 81 -5.05 19.85 -12.04
C PHE A 81 -5.01 21.11 -12.89
N THR A 82 -5.00 22.30 -12.28
CA THR A 82 -4.93 23.57 -13.02
C THR A 82 -3.51 23.82 -13.53
N PHE A 83 -2.51 23.35 -12.80
CA PHE A 83 -1.11 23.39 -13.21
C PHE A 83 -0.80 22.45 -14.37
N GLN A 84 -1.55 21.36 -14.50
CA GLN A 84 -1.39 20.36 -15.57
C GLN A 84 -2.74 20.09 -16.30
N PRO A 85 -3.19 21.03 -17.12
CA PRO A 85 -4.49 20.91 -17.81
C PRO A 85 -4.55 19.79 -18.86
N SER A 86 -3.40 19.22 -19.23
CA SER A 86 -3.33 18.05 -20.12
C SER A 86 -3.73 16.75 -19.45
N ILE A 87 -3.81 16.70 -18.11
CA ILE A 87 -4.23 15.53 -17.36
C ILE A 87 -5.76 15.54 -17.25
N ASN A 88 -6.39 14.48 -17.73
CA ASN A 88 -7.83 14.32 -17.58
C ASN A 88 -8.17 13.91 -16.15
N LYS A 89 -8.72 14.85 -15.38
CA LYS A 89 -9.13 14.62 -13.99
C LYS A 89 -10.11 13.45 -13.87
N GLN A 90 -11.02 13.29 -14.84
CA GLN A 90 -12.01 12.23 -14.82
C GLN A 90 -11.37 10.85 -14.90
N GLU A 91 -10.34 10.69 -15.74
CA GLU A 91 -9.57 9.43 -15.85
C GLU A 91 -8.86 9.10 -14.53
N ILE A 92 -8.27 10.10 -13.86
CA ILE A 92 -7.62 9.88 -12.57
C ILE A 92 -8.64 9.46 -11.50
N ILE A 93 -9.85 10.08 -11.49
CA ILE A 93 -10.95 9.68 -10.61
C ILE A 93 -11.41 8.25 -10.91
N GLU A 94 -11.50 7.87 -12.17
CA GLU A 94 -11.84 6.50 -12.55
C GLU A 94 -10.77 5.50 -12.06
N LEU A 95 -9.49 5.82 -12.24
CA LEU A 95 -8.38 5.01 -11.75
C LEU A 95 -8.38 4.89 -10.21
N SER A 96 -8.85 5.92 -9.49
CA SER A 96 -8.99 5.87 -8.03
C SER A 96 -10.00 4.83 -7.54
N THR A 97 -10.88 4.36 -8.43
CA THR A 97 -11.75 3.21 -8.14
C THR A 97 -10.98 1.90 -7.99
N CYS A 98 -9.72 1.86 -8.40
CA CYS A 98 -8.82 0.69 -8.35
C CYS A 98 -9.32 -0.53 -9.15
N ARG A 99 -10.23 -0.35 -10.14
CA ARG A 99 -10.70 -1.45 -11.01
C ARG A 99 -9.56 -2.09 -11.78
N PHE A 100 -8.55 -1.31 -12.16
CA PHE A 100 -7.34 -1.81 -12.84
C PHE A 100 -6.66 -2.96 -12.09
N LEU A 101 -6.82 -3.03 -10.74
CA LEU A 101 -6.33 -4.16 -9.95
C LEU A 101 -7.09 -5.46 -10.23
N GLU A 102 -8.40 -5.39 -10.37
CA GLU A 102 -9.26 -6.55 -10.63
C GLU A 102 -9.08 -7.01 -12.09
N GLU A 103 -8.98 -6.05 -13.01
CA GLU A 103 -8.77 -6.26 -14.43
C GLU A 103 -7.33 -6.66 -14.77
N LYS A 104 -6.42 -6.61 -13.81
CA LYS A 104 -4.97 -6.88 -13.97
C LYS A 104 -4.35 -6.04 -15.09
N THR A 105 -4.75 -4.78 -15.16
CA THR A 105 -4.26 -3.82 -16.17
C THR A 105 -3.04 -3.08 -15.63
N ASN A 106 -1.98 -3.01 -16.45
CA ASN A 106 -0.80 -2.22 -16.14
C ASN A 106 -1.02 -0.75 -16.51
N LEU A 107 -0.65 0.17 -15.62
CA LEU A 107 -0.73 1.61 -15.85
C LEU A 107 0.67 2.17 -16.18
N LEU A 108 0.74 2.98 -17.22
CA LEU A 108 1.97 3.63 -17.63
C LEU A 108 1.75 5.15 -17.67
N LEU A 109 2.43 5.88 -16.77
CA LEU A 109 2.38 7.34 -16.72
C LEU A 109 3.56 7.92 -17.49
N ILE A 110 3.29 8.55 -18.64
CA ILE A 110 4.31 9.14 -19.52
C ILE A 110 4.16 10.67 -19.51
N GLY A 111 5.28 11.38 -19.43
CA GLY A 111 5.28 12.85 -19.48
C GLY A 111 6.66 13.42 -19.11
N GLN A 112 6.81 14.74 -19.26
CA GLN A 112 8.03 15.45 -18.92
C GLN A 112 8.33 15.39 -17.40
N PRO A 113 9.59 15.57 -16.96
CA PRO A 113 9.91 15.77 -15.55
C PRO A 113 9.06 16.91 -14.95
N GLY A 114 8.64 16.75 -13.68
CA GLY A 114 7.85 17.76 -12.98
C GLY A 114 6.35 17.78 -13.30
N THR A 115 5.83 16.93 -14.19
CA THR A 115 4.40 16.90 -14.53
C THR A 115 3.51 16.17 -13.49
N GLY A 116 4.07 15.74 -12.35
CA GLY A 116 3.31 15.13 -11.27
C GLY A 116 3.05 13.63 -11.39
N LYS A 117 3.75 12.90 -12.29
CA LYS A 117 3.60 11.45 -12.45
C LYS A 117 3.78 10.67 -11.14
N THR A 118 4.87 10.96 -10.43
CA THR A 118 5.15 10.33 -9.13
C THR A 118 4.07 10.66 -8.11
N HIS A 119 3.57 11.90 -8.10
CA HIS A 119 2.46 12.28 -7.22
C HIS A 119 1.20 11.46 -7.54
N LEU A 120 0.79 11.39 -8.80
CA LEU A 120 -0.39 10.61 -9.20
C LEU A 120 -0.23 9.11 -8.91
N SER A 121 0.96 8.55 -9.14
CA SER A 121 1.21 7.14 -8.82
C SER A 121 1.10 6.87 -7.32
N ILE A 122 1.59 7.80 -6.48
CA ILE A 122 1.48 7.70 -5.02
C ILE A 122 0.03 7.91 -4.57
N ALA A 123 -0.68 8.87 -5.15
CA ALA A 123 -2.09 9.10 -4.85
C ALA A 123 -2.94 7.85 -5.14
N LEU A 124 -2.72 7.20 -6.28
CA LEU A 124 -3.37 5.91 -6.59
C LEU A 124 -2.94 4.79 -5.63
N ALA A 125 -1.67 4.78 -5.20
CA ALA A 125 -1.20 3.84 -4.19
C ALA A 125 -1.93 3.99 -2.85
N LEU A 126 -2.21 5.23 -2.42
CA LEU A 126 -2.96 5.50 -1.20
C LEU A 126 -4.40 4.96 -1.28
N GLU A 127 -5.05 5.08 -2.45
CA GLU A 127 -6.37 4.48 -2.70
C GLU A 127 -6.33 2.95 -2.58
N VAL A 128 -5.30 2.33 -3.15
CA VAL A 128 -5.09 0.87 -3.06
C VAL A 128 -4.86 0.42 -1.61
N LEU A 129 -4.02 1.15 -0.86
CA LEU A 129 -3.77 0.91 0.56
C LEU A 129 -5.05 1.08 1.40
N GLY A 130 -5.86 2.11 1.09
CA GLY A 130 -7.16 2.35 1.73
C GLY A 130 -8.13 1.17 1.58
N ARG A 131 -8.03 0.41 0.50
CA ARG A 131 -8.78 -0.84 0.27
C ARG A 131 -8.17 -2.07 0.94
N GLY A 132 -7.14 -1.89 1.77
CA GLY A 132 -6.48 -2.96 2.51
C GLY A 132 -5.60 -3.88 1.66
N LYS A 133 -5.23 -3.44 0.46
CA LYS A 133 -4.32 -4.10 -0.48
C LYS A 133 -2.87 -3.70 -0.19
N THR A 134 -1.94 -4.51 -0.67
CA THR A 134 -0.50 -4.32 -0.48
C THR A 134 0.09 -3.53 -1.64
N VAL A 135 0.94 -2.55 -1.33
CA VAL A 135 1.66 -1.75 -2.33
C VAL A 135 3.16 -1.82 -2.02
N LEU A 136 3.98 -1.76 -3.06
CA LEU A 136 5.42 -1.51 -2.94
C LEU A 136 5.83 -0.44 -3.94
N PHE A 137 6.43 0.63 -3.44
CA PHE A 137 7.09 1.66 -4.23
C PHE A 137 8.59 1.44 -4.24
N THR A 138 9.22 1.53 -5.41
CA THR A 138 10.68 1.48 -5.56
C THR A 138 11.08 2.16 -6.87
N THR A 139 12.34 2.59 -6.98
CA THR A 139 12.88 3.00 -8.28
C THR A 139 13.28 1.76 -9.09
N VAL A 140 13.29 1.88 -10.41
CA VAL A 140 13.78 0.82 -11.30
C VAL A 140 15.23 0.49 -10.96
N TRP A 141 16.04 1.51 -10.66
CA TRP A 141 17.44 1.35 -10.30
C TRP A 141 17.62 0.52 -9.02
N ASP A 142 16.89 0.84 -7.95
CA ASP A 142 16.98 0.13 -6.68
C ASP A 142 16.54 -1.34 -6.81
N MET A 143 15.49 -1.59 -7.60
CA MET A 143 15.04 -2.94 -7.88
C MET A 143 16.12 -3.74 -8.61
N ILE A 144 16.68 -3.20 -9.70
CA ILE A 144 17.71 -3.86 -10.50
C ILE A 144 18.96 -4.10 -9.66
N SER A 145 19.45 -3.09 -8.94
CA SER A 145 20.62 -3.19 -8.06
C SER A 145 20.44 -4.27 -7.01
N THR A 146 19.28 -4.29 -6.35
CA THR A 146 18.94 -5.32 -5.35
C THR A 146 18.93 -6.73 -5.95
N LEU A 147 18.33 -6.88 -7.15
CA LEU A 147 18.26 -8.19 -7.82
C LEU A 147 19.65 -8.65 -8.31
N GLN A 148 20.51 -7.74 -8.79
CA GLN A 148 21.88 -8.07 -9.18
C GLN A 148 22.72 -8.53 -7.98
N GLN A 149 22.67 -7.81 -6.86
CA GLN A 149 23.36 -8.17 -5.63
C GLN A 149 22.91 -9.53 -5.09
N SER A 150 21.60 -9.80 -5.17
CA SER A 150 21.02 -11.05 -4.68
C SER A 150 21.41 -12.30 -5.46
N ARG A 151 22.03 -12.14 -6.64
CA ARG A 151 22.62 -13.28 -7.38
C ARG A 151 23.90 -13.77 -6.73
N ALA A 152 24.67 -12.87 -6.12
CA ALA A 152 25.93 -13.21 -5.47
C ALA A 152 25.74 -14.00 -4.15
N ASP A 153 24.63 -13.76 -3.45
CA ASP A 153 24.31 -14.39 -2.17
C ASP A 153 23.21 -15.48 -2.25
N TYR A 154 22.88 -15.91 -3.48
CA TYR A 154 21.83 -16.91 -3.75
C TYR A 154 20.43 -16.56 -3.23
N SER A 155 20.15 -15.30 -2.91
CA SER A 155 18.84 -14.85 -2.41
C SER A 155 17.89 -14.33 -3.49
N TYR A 156 18.25 -14.46 -4.77
CA TYR A 156 17.51 -13.91 -5.92
C TYR A 156 16.02 -14.26 -5.91
N GLN A 157 15.67 -15.52 -5.71
CA GLN A 157 14.27 -15.96 -5.67
C GLN A 157 13.48 -15.28 -4.55
N LYS A 158 14.10 -15.13 -3.37
CA LYS A 158 13.48 -14.45 -2.23
C LYS A 158 13.27 -12.96 -2.51
N LYS A 159 14.25 -12.32 -3.18
CA LYS A 159 14.14 -10.89 -3.56
C LYS A 159 13.12 -10.68 -4.67
N MET A 160 13.06 -11.57 -5.67
CA MET A 160 11.98 -11.53 -6.68
C MET A 160 10.60 -11.59 -6.04
N GLN A 161 10.40 -12.49 -5.07
CA GLN A 161 9.14 -12.56 -4.35
C GLN A 161 8.76 -11.25 -3.62
N THR A 162 9.72 -10.43 -3.21
CA THR A 162 9.43 -9.12 -2.60
C THR A 162 8.75 -8.19 -3.60
N TYR A 163 9.10 -8.28 -4.88
CA TYR A 163 8.53 -7.44 -5.93
C TYR A 163 7.27 -8.05 -6.57
N SER A 164 7.09 -9.37 -6.51
CA SER A 164 5.94 -10.05 -7.10
C SER A 164 4.78 -10.31 -6.12
N LYS A 165 4.97 -10.16 -4.81
CA LYS A 165 3.92 -10.38 -3.81
C LYS A 165 2.92 -9.22 -3.64
N PRO A 166 3.33 -7.94 -3.74
CA PRO A 166 2.40 -6.83 -3.59
C PRO A 166 1.27 -6.88 -4.62
N ASP A 167 0.06 -6.44 -4.23
CA ASP A 167 -1.06 -6.30 -5.17
C ASP A 167 -0.79 -5.19 -6.22
N LEU A 168 0.03 -4.18 -5.85
CA LEU A 168 0.50 -3.11 -6.74
C LEU A 168 2.00 -2.88 -6.54
N LEU A 169 2.77 -2.97 -7.61
CA LEU A 169 4.17 -2.55 -7.67
C LEU A 169 4.28 -1.24 -8.45
N ILE A 170 4.88 -0.22 -7.83
CA ILE A 170 5.19 1.06 -8.48
C ILE A 170 6.68 1.10 -8.75
N LEU A 171 7.03 1.26 -10.04
CA LEU A 171 8.41 1.46 -10.48
C LEU A 171 8.58 2.88 -11.00
N ASP A 172 9.28 3.70 -10.25
CA ASP A 172 9.56 5.09 -10.62
C ASP A 172 10.92 5.23 -11.34
N GLU A 173 11.11 6.36 -12.01
CA GLU A 173 12.35 6.71 -12.73
C GLU A 173 12.70 5.77 -13.91
N LEU A 174 11.71 5.33 -14.65
CA LEU A 174 11.93 4.57 -15.88
C LEU A 174 12.46 5.51 -16.97
N GLY A 175 13.77 5.50 -17.25
CA GLY A 175 14.33 6.19 -18.40
C GLY A 175 15.46 7.21 -18.16
N TYR A 176 16.00 7.35 -16.94
CA TYR A 176 17.07 8.30 -16.64
C TYR A 176 18.47 7.87 -17.07
N GLN A 177 18.70 6.61 -17.45
CA GLN A 177 19.97 6.17 -18.05
C GLN A 177 19.70 5.33 -19.28
N SER A 178 20.58 5.49 -20.28
CA SER A 178 20.52 4.77 -21.55
C SER A 178 20.32 3.26 -21.32
N MET A 179 19.07 2.80 -21.45
CA MET A 179 18.72 1.38 -21.36
C MET A 179 19.42 0.53 -22.44
N ALA A 180 20.10 1.18 -23.39
CA ALA A 180 20.72 0.51 -24.54
C ALA A 180 21.83 -0.49 -24.17
N GLU A 181 22.56 -0.29 -23.06
CA GLU A 181 23.61 -1.22 -22.65
C GLU A 181 23.17 -2.28 -21.63
N GLN A 182 22.05 -2.05 -20.92
CA GLN A 182 21.58 -2.97 -19.90
C GLN A 182 20.40 -3.85 -20.36
N GLN A 183 19.65 -3.45 -21.37
CA GLN A 183 18.58 -4.27 -21.96
C GLN A 183 19.08 -5.60 -22.55
N SER A 184 20.32 -5.65 -23.02
CA SER A 184 20.92 -6.91 -23.50
C SER A 184 21.24 -7.92 -22.39
N LYS A 185 21.27 -7.48 -21.12
CA LYS A 185 21.64 -8.33 -19.98
C LYS A 185 20.48 -8.66 -19.04
N ILE A 186 19.38 -7.93 -19.12
CA ILE A 186 18.17 -8.18 -18.32
C ILE A 186 17.00 -8.34 -19.28
N SER A 187 16.93 -9.48 -19.96
CA SER A 187 15.64 -10.04 -20.28
C SER A 187 14.93 -10.23 -18.94
N LEU A 188 14.14 -9.26 -18.53
CA LEU A 188 13.07 -9.49 -17.58
C LEU A 188 12.13 -10.48 -18.28
N LYS A 189 12.50 -11.73 -18.25
CA LYS A 189 11.58 -12.85 -18.41
C LYS A 189 10.72 -12.84 -17.14
N LEU A 190 9.83 -11.87 -17.05
CA LEU A 190 8.55 -12.08 -16.42
C LEU A 190 7.90 -13.12 -17.33
N SER A 191 7.99 -14.39 -16.96
CA SER A 191 7.38 -15.44 -17.75
C SER A 191 5.88 -15.19 -17.74
N PRO A 192 5.16 -15.49 -18.84
CA PRO A 192 3.70 -15.31 -18.88
C PRO A 192 2.95 -16.04 -17.77
N GLU A 193 3.60 -16.99 -17.10
CA GLU A 193 3.04 -17.73 -15.95
C GLU A 193 3.14 -16.99 -14.63
N ASP A 194 4.14 -16.09 -14.44
CA ASP A 194 4.27 -15.24 -13.27
C ASP A 194 3.40 -13.97 -13.35
N THR A 195 2.94 -13.61 -14.54
CA THR A 195 2.12 -12.40 -14.80
C THR A 195 0.69 -12.51 -14.26
N ARG A 196 0.30 -13.60 -13.63
CA ARG A 196 -1.10 -13.78 -13.17
C ARG A 196 -1.47 -12.99 -11.91
N LYS A 197 -0.55 -12.27 -11.30
CA LYS A 197 -0.83 -11.52 -10.05
C LYS A 197 -0.28 -10.09 -10.02
N ASP A 198 0.54 -9.69 -10.98
CA ASP A 198 1.36 -8.51 -10.79
C ASP A 198 0.89 -7.35 -11.65
N GLN A 199 0.43 -6.32 -10.98
CA GLN A 199 0.11 -5.04 -11.60
C GLN A 199 1.29 -4.11 -11.41
N LEU A 200 1.77 -3.59 -12.52
CA LEU A 200 2.93 -2.74 -12.59
C LEU A 200 2.50 -1.32 -12.97
N LEU A 201 2.63 -0.37 -12.08
CA LEU A 201 2.47 1.04 -12.36
C LEU A 201 3.85 1.59 -12.73
N LEU A 202 4.03 1.94 -14.00
CA LEU A 202 5.30 2.43 -14.52
C LEU A 202 5.22 3.94 -14.83
N PRO A 203 5.77 4.82 -14.00
CA PRO A 203 6.01 6.19 -14.42
C PRO A 203 7.20 6.23 -15.38
N VAL A 204 6.99 6.59 -16.63
CA VAL A 204 8.04 6.74 -17.63
C VAL A 204 8.34 8.21 -17.86
N THR A 205 9.61 8.59 -17.71
CA THR A 205 10.11 9.88 -18.18
C THR A 205 10.59 9.71 -19.61
N GLY A 206 9.84 10.22 -20.59
CA GLY A 206 10.23 10.26 -22.01
C GLY A 206 10.10 11.67 -22.56
N GLN A 207 10.96 12.05 -23.51
CA GLN A 207 10.76 13.28 -24.29
C GLN A 207 9.52 13.10 -25.17
N SER A 208 8.37 13.55 -24.67
CA SER A 208 7.22 13.81 -25.53
C SER A 208 7.30 15.27 -25.97
N THR A 209 7.32 15.51 -27.25
CA THR A 209 7.46 16.82 -27.87
C THR A 209 6.28 17.77 -27.63
N ASN A 210 5.23 17.34 -26.94
CA ASN A 210 3.98 18.11 -26.80
C ASN A 210 3.38 18.16 -25.37
N GLY A 211 4.18 18.01 -24.31
CA GLY A 211 3.70 18.27 -22.93
C GLY A 211 2.49 17.44 -22.44
N THR A 212 2.03 16.48 -23.24
CA THR A 212 0.84 15.67 -22.96
C THR A 212 1.24 14.50 -22.07
N VAL A 213 0.63 14.40 -20.89
CA VAL A 213 0.67 13.17 -20.09
C VAL A 213 -0.27 12.19 -20.78
N SER A 214 0.29 11.18 -21.41
CA SER A 214 -0.50 10.10 -21.99
C SER A 214 -0.54 8.93 -21.03
N LEU A 215 -1.73 8.53 -20.63
CA LEU A 215 -1.97 7.30 -19.91
C LEU A 215 -2.08 6.18 -20.95
N LEU A 216 -1.08 5.30 -20.99
CA LEU A 216 -1.14 4.14 -21.88
C LEU A 216 -1.52 2.93 -21.05
N ILE A 217 -2.76 2.47 -21.19
CA ILE A 217 -3.20 1.20 -20.65
C ILE A 217 -2.80 0.15 -21.66
N LYS A 218 -1.90 -0.75 -21.26
CA LYS A 218 -1.55 -1.90 -22.11
C LYS A 218 -2.13 -3.14 -21.46
N LEU A 219 -3.08 -3.76 -22.18
CA LEU A 219 -3.65 -5.06 -21.85
C LEU A 219 -2.63 -6.18 -22.02
#